data_b0453dd8397ffa5fd1258762232ec2ed
#
_entry.id   b0453dd8397ffa5fd1258762232ec2ed
#
_cell.length_a   1.000
_cell.length_b   1.000
_cell.length_c   1.000
_cell.angle_alpha   90.00
_cell.angle_beta   90.00
_cell.angle_gamma   90.00
#
_symmetry.space_group_name_H-M   'P 1'
#
loop_
_entity.id
_entity.type
_entity.pdbx_description
1 polymer ?
#
loop_
_entity_poly.entity_id
_entity_poly.type
_entity_poly.pdbx_seq_one_letter_code
_entity_poly.pdbx_strand_id
1 'polypeptide(L)'
;MSKFSIWVDADSCPALVRDLIIRFCKRLSLNCFYVANRQIGIPKAENFKMIVTESTKDAADNYIVENANQNDIVITRDILLADRLLEKAITTINDRGLCFTKENIKEKLSMRNFNLELFECGLIGDKTSTFGKKELNDFANCFDREIQKKLKSIL
;
A
#
# COMPACT_ATOMS: atom_id res chain seq x y z
N MET A 1 -22.48 2.87 2.98
CA MET A 1 -21.51 3.68 2.23
C MET A 1 -20.23 3.83 3.02
N SER A 2 -19.11 3.52 2.42
CA SER A 2 -17.82 3.63 3.09
C SER A 2 -17.41 5.09 3.24
N LYS A 3 -16.96 5.47 4.44
CA LYS A 3 -16.54 6.84 4.74
C LYS A 3 -15.11 7.14 4.27
N PHE A 4 -14.34 6.11 4.00
CA PHE A 4 -13.03 6.18 3.37
C PHE A 4 -12.77 4.85 2.66
N SER A 5 -11.77 4.83 1.79
CA SER A 5 -11.47 3.65 0.99
C SER A 5 -10.05 3.17 1.26
N ILE A 6 -9.83 1.89 1.01
CA ILE A 6 -8.52 1.27 1.09
C ILE A 6 -8.06 1.02 -0.35
N TRP A 7 -6.86 1.50 -0.68
CA TRP A 7 -6.25 1.32 -2.00
C TRP A 7 -5.06 0.39 -1.85
N VAL A 8 -4.99 -0.64 -2.66
CA VAL A 8 -3.91 -1.63 -2.60
C VAL A 8 -3.15 -1.61 -3.93
N ASP A 9 -1.87 -1.30 -3.85
CA ASP A 9 -0.93 -1.49 -4.96
C ASP A 9 -0.66 -2.99 -5.05
N ALA A 10 -1.51 -3.69 -5.83
CA ALA A 10 -1.65 -5.13 -5.74
C ALA A 10 -0.49 -5.90 -6.38
N ASP A 11 0.24 -5.28 -7.30
CA ASP A 11 1.39 -5.94 -7.94
C ASP A 11 2.52 -6.23 -6.97
N SER A 12 2.64 -5.43 -5.91
CA SER A 12 3.71 -5.56 -4.92
C SER A 12 3.23 -6.11 -3.57
N CYS A 13 1.94 -6.46 -3.45
CA CYS A 13 1.36 -6.86 -2.17
C CYS A 13 1.38 -8.38 -1.97
N PRO A 14 1.98 -8.89 -0.88
CA PRO A 14 1.93 -10.32 -0.59
C PRO A 14 0.51 -10.84 -0.40
N ALA A 15 0.26 -12.08 -0.78
CA ALA A 15 -1.06 -12.71 -0.67
C ALA A 15 -1.60 -12.69 0.76
N LEU A 16 -0.73 -12.93 1.75
CA LEU A 16 -1.14 -12.92 3.17
C LEU A 16 -1.65 -11.55 3.60
N VAL A 17 -1.01 -10.47 3.11
CA VAL A 17 -1.44 -9.10 3.40
C VAL A 17 -2.77 -8.82 2.71
N ARG A 18 -2.93 -9.23 1.46
CA ARG A 18 -4.21 -9.06 0.74
C ARG A 18 -5.35 -9.76 1.48
N ASP A 19 -5.13 -10.99 1.95
CA ASP A 19 -6.15 -11.73 2.69
C ASP A 19 -6.55 -11.01 3.98
N LEU A 20 -5.59 -10.43 4.68
CA LEU A 20 -5.84 -9.66 5.89
C LEU A 20 -6.65 -8.41 5.59
N ILE A 21 -6.29 -7.69 4.53
CA ILE A 21 -7.03 -6.49 4.09
C ILE A 21 -8.47 -6.85 3.77
N ILE A 22 -8.68 -7.95 3.09
CA ILE A 22 -10.03 -8.45 2.76
C ILE A 22 -10.85 -8.66 4.03
N ARG A 23 -10.27 -9.29 5.05
CA ARG A 23 -10.95 -9.54 6.33
C ARG A 23 -11.37 -8.24 7.01
N PHE A 24 -10.47 -7.26 7.06
CA PHE A 24 -10.76 -5.95 7.65
C PHE A 24 -11.90 -5.24 6.88
N CYS A 25 -11.79 -5.22 5.57
CA CYS A 25 -12.77 -4.52 4.74
C CYS A 25 -14.16 -5.18 4.77
N LYS A 26 -14.21 -6.50 4.86
CA LYS A 26 -15.49 -7.22 5.04
C LYS A 26 -16.12 -6.90 6.38
N ARG A 27 -15.33 -6.97 7.45
CA ARG A 27 -15.82 -6.73 8.81
C ARG A 27 -16.32 -5.30 9.01
N LEU A 28 -15.61 -4.34 8.45
CA LEU A 28 -15.88 -2.91 8.67
C LEU A 28 -16.66 -2.27 7.52
N SER A 29 -17.01 -3.03 6.50
CA SER A 29 -17.74 -2.55 5.30
C SER A 29 -17.03 -1.38 4.62
N LEU A 30 -15.71 -1.48 4.48
CA LEU A 30 -14.91 -0.47 3.80
C LEU A 30 -14.78 -0.81 2.31
N ASN A 31 -14.78 0.22 1.47
CA ASN A 31 -14.46 0.05 0.05
C ASN A 31 -12.99 -0.29 -0.09
N CYS A 32 -12.70 -1.25 -0.95
CA CYS A 32 -11.34 -1.70 -1.19
C CYS A 32 -11.10 -1.78 -2.69
N PHE A 33 -10.08 -1.05 -3.17
CA PHE A 33 -9.69 -1.02 -4.57
C PHE A 33 -8.34 -1.70 -4.73
N TYR A 34 -8.30 -2.75 -5.53
CA TYR A 34 -7.05 -3.39 -5.92
C TYR A 34 -6.64 -2.85 -7.28
N VAL A 35 -5.45 -2.28 -7.36
CA VAL A 35 -4.94 -1.67 -8.60
C VAL A 35 -3.71 -2.45 -9.03
N ALA A 36 -3.73 -2.95 -10.26
CA ALA A 36 -2.64 -3.72 -10.84
C ALA A 36 -2.71 -3.67 -12.35
N ASN A 37 -1.62 -4.06 -13.02
CA ASN A 37 -1.60 -4.16 -14.49
C ASN A 37 -2.12 -5.50 -15.00
N ARG A 38 -2.64 -6.34 -14.13
CA ARG A 38 -3.23 -7.65 -14.47
C ARG A 38 -4.37 -7.96 -13.51
N GLN A 39 -5.24 -8.86 -13.95
CA GLN A 39 -6.36 -9.30 -13.12
C GLN A 39 -5.83 -10.15 -11.95
N ILE A 40 -6.27 -9.78 -10.74
CA ILE A 40 -5.98 -10.53 -9.51
C ILE A 40 -7.32 -10.95 -8.90
N GLY A 41 -7.36 -12.14 -8.34
CA GLY A 41 -8.58 -12.64 -7.70
C GLY A 41 -8.95 -11.81 -6.47
N ILE A 42 -10.17 -11.28 -6.46
CA ILE A 42 -10.72 -10.51 -5.34
C ILE A 42 -12.09 -11.06 -4.98
N PRO A 43 -12.61 -10.80 -3.78
CA PRO A 43 -13.96 -11.21 -3.42
C PRO A 43 -15.01 -10.57 -4.32
N LYS A 44 -16.07 -11.34 -4.62
CA LYS A 44 -17.22 -10.83 -5.38
C LYS A 44 -18.20 -10.18 -4.41
N ALA A 45 -17.95 -8.92 -4.08
CA ALA A 45 -18.80 -8.14 -3.20
C ALA A 45 -18.77 -6.68 -3.65
N GLU A 46 -19.82 -5.93 -3.33
CA GLU A 46 -19.97 -4.55 -3.81
C GLU A 46 -18.86 -3.62 -3.36
N ASN A 47 -18.28 -3.88 -2.19
CA ASN A 47 -17.23 -3.03 -1.64
C ASN A 47 -15.81 -3.39 -2.11
N PHE A 48 -15.66 -4.41 -2.95
CA PHE A 48 -14.36 -4.79 -3.52
C PHE A 48 -14.37 -4.56 -5.03
N LYS A 49 -13.36 -3.84 -5.51
CA LYS A 49 -13.22 -3.57 -6.95
C LYS A 49 -11.79 -3.84 -7.40
N MET A 50 -11.68 -4.47 -8.56
CA MET A 50 -10.40 -4.69 -9.24
C MET A 50 -10.27 -3.68 -10.36
N ILE A 51 -9.17 -2.91 -10.34
CA ILE A 51 -8.85 -1.94 -11.38
C ILE A 51 -7.62 -2.42 -12.10
N VAL A 52 -7.80 -2.77 -13.38
CA VAL A 52 -6.70 -3.23 -14.23
C VAL A 52 -6.24 -2.05 -15.07
N THR A 53 -4.99 -1.65 -14.87
CA THR A 53 -4.38 -0.55 -15.62
C THR A 53 -3.57 -1.07 -16.79
N GLU A 54 -3.12 -0.17 -17.64
CA GLU A 54 -2.18 -0.51 -18.70
C GLU A 54 -0.89 -1.08 -18.12
N SER A 55 -0.17 -1.88 -18.90
CA SER A 55 1.08 -2.49 -18.45
C SER A 55 2.30 -1.56 -18.54
N THR A 56 2.07 -0.26 -18.72
CA THR A 56 3.14 0.73 -18.64
C THR A 56 3.63 0.89 -17.20
N LYS A 57 4.90 1.29 -17.04
CA LYS A 57 5.60 1.29 -15.76
C LYS A 57 4.87 2.02 -14.62
N ASP A 58 4.26 3.16 -14.90
CA ASP A 58 3.68 4.02 -13.86
C ASP A 58 2.16 4.08 -13.90
N ALA A 59 1.50 3.26 -14.70
CA ALA A 59 0.06 3.35 -14.90
C ALA A 59 -0.74 3.11 -13.61
N ALA A 60 -0.37 2.08 -12.84
CA ALA A 60 -1.04 1.78 -11.55
C ALA A 60 -0.79 2.90 -10.53
N ASP A 61 0.45 3.37 -10.43
CA ASP A 61 0.82 4.45 -9.52
C ASP A 61 0.04 5.73 -9.84
N ASN A 62 -0.01 6.10 -11.12
CA ASN A 62 -0.73 7.30 -11.56
C ASN A 62 -2.22 7.19 -11.25
N TYR A 63 -2.81 6.02 -11.46
CA TYR A 63 -4.21 5.80 -11.15
C TYR A 63 -4.50 6.03 -9.66
N ILE A 64 -3.67 5.46 -8.79
CA ILE A 64 -3.84 5.61 -7.33
C ILE A 64 -3.69 7.08 -6.93
N VAL A 65 -2.67 7.77 -7.41
CA VAL A 65 -2.43 9.17 -7.07
C VAL A 65 -3.59 10.06 -7.52
N GLU A 66 -4.15 9.81 -8.69
CA GLU A 66 -5.24 10.61 -9.25
C GLU A 66 -6.58 10.37 -8.54
N ASN A 67 -6.81 9.18 -8.01
CA ASN A 67 -8.12 8.77 -7.51
C ASN A 67 -8.24 8.66 -5.99
N ALA A 68 -7.14 8.42 -5.27
CA ALA A 68 -7.19 8.33 -3.81
C ALA A 68 -7.40 9.71 -3.19
N ASN A 69 -8.17 9.74 -2.10
CA ASN A 69 -8.52 10.96 -1.38
C ASN A 69 -7.76 11.05 -0.05
N GLN A 70 -7.73 12.24 0.55
CA GLN A 70 -7.03 12.47 1.81
C GLN A 70 -7.52 11.60 2.97
N ASN A 71 -8.78 11.18 2.92
CA ASN A 71 -9.34 10.31 3.95
C ASN A 71 -9.00 8.84 3.75
N ASP A 72 -8.43 8.47 2.62
CA ASP A 72 -8.17 7.08 2.27
C ASP A 72 -6.84 6.60 2.85
N ILE A 73 -6.66 5.27 2.82
CA ILE A 73 -5.40 4.63 3.19
C ILE A 73 -4.89 3.88 1.96
N VAL A 74 -3.62 4.07 1.63
CA VAL A 74 -2.97 3.37 0.50
C VAL A 74 -1.92 2.41 1.05
N ILE A 75 -1.91 1.19 0.53
CA ILE A 75 -0.94 0.17 0.89
C ILE A 75 -0.02 -0.07 -0.30
N THR A 76 1.25 0.25 -0.15
CA THR A 76 2.28 0.05 -1.18
C THR A 76 3.65 -0.11 -0.56
N ARG A 77 4.54 -0.86 -1.22
CA ARG A 77 5.95 -0.88 -0.85
C ARG A 77 6.79 0.04 -1.74
N ASP A 78 6.18 0.65 -2.74
CA ASP A 78 6.87 1.55 -3.67
C ASP A 78 7.10 2.91 -3.01
N ILE A 79 8.35 3.21 -2.71
CA ILE A 79 8.75 4.44 -2.01
C ILE A 79 8.45 5.68 -2.85
N LEU A 80 8.62 5.60 -4.17
CA LEU A 80 8.32 6.72 -5.06
C LEU A 80 6.83 7.04 -5.07
N LEU A 81 5.98 6.03 -5.10
CA LEU A 81 4.53 6.22 -5.00
C LEU A 81 4.17 6.80 -3.64
N ALA A 82 4.75 6.28 -2.56
CA ALA A 82 4.50 6.78 -1.20
C ALA A 82 4.85 8.27 -1.08
N ASP A 83 5.97 8.69 -1.66
CA ASP A 83 6.38 10.10 -1.65
C ASP A 83 5.32 10.99 -2.33
N ARG A 84 4.82 10.57 -3.48
CA ARG A 84 3.77 11.31 -4.20
C ARG A 84 2.48 11.42 -3.40
N LEU A 85 2.09 10.33 -2.72
CA LEU A 85 0.88 10.30 -1.91
C LEU A 85 1.01 11.18 -0.66
N LEU A 86 2.18 11.22 -0.05
CA LEU A 86 2.43 12.07 1.12
C LEU A 86 2.34 13.57 0.77
N GLU A 87 2.72 13.96 -0.44
CA GLU A 87 2.54 15.33 -0.90
C GLU A 87 1.06 15.74 -0.92
N LYS A 88 0.17 14.78 -1.13
CA LYS A 88 -1.29 14.98 -1.10
C LYS A 88 -1.89 14.73 0.29
N ALA A 89 -1.05 14.51 1.31
CA ALA A 89 -1.47 14.21 2.69
C ALA A 89 -2.33 12.95 2.80
N ILE A 90 -2.04 11.94 1.99
CA ILE A 90 -2.75 10.65 2.02
C ILE A 90 -1.97 9.67 2.89
N THR A 91 -2.65 9.02 3.84
CA THR A 91 -2.04 8.00 4.70
C THR A 91 -1.55 6.83 3.87
N THR A 92 -0.26 6.53 3.96
CA THR A 92 0.38 5.48 3.15
C THR A 92 1.18 4.56 4.08
N ILE A 93 0.93 3.26 3.98
CA ILE A 93 1.63 2.25 4.77
C ILE A 93 2.19 1.17 3.85
N ASN A 94 3.26 0.50 4.29
CA ASN A 94 3.79 -0.61 3.51
C ASN A 94 3.27 -1.95 4.06
N ASP A 95 3.63 -3.02 3.37
CA ASP A 95 3.20 -4.38 3.70
C ASP A 95 3.85 -4.95 4.98
N ARG A 96 4.79 -4.23 5.59
CA ARG A 96 5.51 -4.64 6.80
C ARG A 96 5.19 -3.79 8.02
N GLY A 97 4.16 -2.93 7.92
CA GLY A 97 3.70 -2.14 9.04
C GLY A 97 4.43 -0.81 9.24
N LEU A 98 5.13 -0.33 8.22
CA LEU A 98 5.72 1.01 8.27
C LEU A 98 4.72 2.03 7.75
N CYS A 99 4.41 3.04 8.55
CA CYS A 99 3.65 4.20 8.10
C CYS A 99 4.62 5.24 7.57
N PHE A 100 4.49 5.58 6.28
CA PHE A 100 5.37 6.59 5.67
C PHE A 100 4.99 7.98 6.17
N THR A 101 6.00 8.78 6.48
CA THR A 101 5.85 10.17 6.93
C THR A 101 6.78 11.06 6.13
N LYS A 102 6.54 12.38 6.18
CA LYS A 102 7.44 13.34 5.54
C LYS A 102 8.86 13.27 6.10
N GLU A 103 8.98 12.90 7.38
CA GLU A 103 10.26 12.76 8.06
C GLU A 103 11.01 11.51 7.58
N ASN A 104 10.33 10.36 7.48
CA ASN A 104 11.03 9.12 7.13
C ASN A 104 11.14 8.87 5.62
N ILE A 105 10.33 9.53 4.79
CA ILE A 105 10.33 9.25 3.34
C ILE A 105 11.66 9.65 2.69
N LYS A 106 12.27 10.75 3.13
CA LYS A 106 13.55 11.21 2.59
C LYS A 106 14.66 10.20 2.84
N GLU A 107 14.71 9.66 4.06
CA GLU A 107 15.65 8.61 4.43
C GLU A 107 15.41 7.35 3.58
N LYS A 108 14.15 6.95 3.42
CA LYS A 108 13.80 5.78 2.60
C LYS A 108 14.19 5.96 1.15
N LEU A 109 14.00 7.14 0.58
CA LEU A 109 14.43 7.47 -0.79
C LEU A 109 15.94 7.39 -0.92
N SER A 110 16.67 7.95 0.03
CA SER A 110 18.14 7.90 0.04
C SER A 110 18.65 6.47 0.10
N MET A 111 18.08 5.65 0.97
CA MET A 111 18.45 4.24 1.10
C MET A 111 18.13 3.46 -0.17
N ARG A 112 16.98 3.74 -0.80
CA ARG A 112 16.63 3.11 -2.07
C ARG A 112 17.65 3.42 -3.14
N ASN A 113 18.01 4.69 -3.29
CA ASN A 113 18.98 5.13 -4.30
C ASN A 113 20.35 4.53 -4.03
N PHE A 114 20.79 4.53 -2.78
CA PHE A 114 22.05 3.92 -2.37
C PHE A 114 22.08 2.42 -2.68
N ASN A 115 21.03 1.70 -2.37
CA ASN A 115 20.93 0.27 -2.64
C ASN A 115 20.93 -0.04 -4.13
N LEU A 116 20.31 0.81 -4.95
CA LEU A 116 20.35 0.67 -6.41
C LEU A 116 21.77 0.84 -6.94
N GLU A 117 22.52 1.83 -6.45
CA GLU A 117 23.91 2.04 -6.83
C GLU A 117 24.77 0.84 -6.45
N LEU A 118 24.61 0.30 -5.24
CA LEU A 118 25.35 -0.88 -4.81
C LEU A 118 25.00 -2.10 -5.66
N PHE A 119 23.75 -2.27 -6.02
CA PHE A 119 23.31 -3.37 -6.89
C PHE A 119 23.94 -3.23 -8.29
N GLU A 120 23.91 -2.06 -8.88
CA GLU A 120 24.51 -1.78 -10.19
C GLU A 120 26.03 -2.02 -10.19
N CYS A 121 26.69 -1.72 -9.06
CA CYS A 121 28.12 -1.96 -8.89
C CYS A 121 28.45 -3.42 -8.55
N GLY A 122 27.46 -4.27 -8.36
CA GLY A 122 27.66 -5.67 -8.00
C GLY A 122 28.10 -5.91 -6.56
N LEU A 123 28.01 -4.89 -5.71
CA LEU A 123 28.44 -4.99 -4.30
C LEU A 123 27.43 -5.66 -3.40
N ILE A 124 26.15 -5.66 -3.79
CA ILE A 124 25.09 -6.40 -3.09
C ILE A 124 24.26 -7.17 -4.10
N GLY A 125 23.73 -8.31 -3.67
CA GLY A 125 22.81 -9.09 -4.47
C GLY A 125 21.38 -8.61 -4.29
N ASP A 126 20.49 -9.22 -5.07
CA ASP A 126 19.06 -8.98 -4.94
C ASP A 126 18.59 -9.55 -3.60
N LYS A 127 18.29 -8.66 -2.65
CA LYS A 127 17.82 -9.07 -1.32
C LYS A 127 16.30 -9.12 -1.28
N THR A 128 15.75 -10.32 -1.46
CA THR A 128 14.37 -10.58 -1.10
C THR A 128 14.36 -10.99 0.36
N SER A 129 13.90 -10.12 1.25
CA SER A 129 13.68 -10.50 2.63
C SER A 129 12.42 -11.35 2.72
N THR A 130 12.49 -12.44 3.49
CA THR A 130 11.37 -13.36 3.69
C THR A 130 10.22 -12.64 4.38
N PHE A 131 9.02 -12.74 3.81
CA PHE A 131 7.80 -12.26 4.45
C PHE A 131 7.21 -13.39 5.27
N GLY A 132 7.11 -13.18 6.58
CA GLY A 132 6.62 -14.20 7.49
C GLY A 132 5.58 -13.68 8.47
N LYS A 133 5.37 -14.46 9.51
CA LYS A 133 4.35 -14.17 10.53
C LYS A 133 4.60 -12.87 11.27
N LYS A 134 5.87 -12.54 11.54
CA LYS A 134 6.24 -11.29 12.21
C LYS A 134 5.83 -10.09 11.36
N GLU A 135 6.14 -10.10 10.08
CA GLU A 135 5.82 -9.02 9.15
C GLU A 135 4.31 -8.86 9.00
N LEU A 136 3.59 -9.96 8.94
CA LEU A 136 2.13 -9.92 8.87
C LEU A 136 1.52 -9.31 10.13
N ASN A 137 2.01 -9.68 11.31
CA ASN A 137 1.55 -9.12 12.58
C ASN A 137 1.86 -7.62 12.66
N ASP A 138 3.04 -7.19 12.23
CA ASP A 138 3.42 -5.78 12.21
C ASP A 138 2.50 -5.00 11.28
N PHE A 139 2.20 -5.55 10.10
CA PHE A 139 1.24 -4.95 9.18
C PHE A 139 -0.15 -4.85 9.81
N ALA A 140 -0.64 -5.92 10.41
CA ALA A 140 -1.97 -5.97 11.02
C ALA A 140 -2.13 -4.88 12.09
N ASN A 141 -1.13 -4.73 12.95
CA ASN A 141 -1.14 -3.73 14.01
C ASN A 141 -1.13 -2.31 13.45
N CYS A 142 -0.30 -2.04 12.45
CA CYS A 142 -0.24 -0.74 11.80
C CYS A 142 -1.55 -0.40 11.09
N PHE A 143 -2.07 -1.34 10.31
CA PHE A 143 -3.30 -1.17 9.54
C PHE A 143 -4.49 -0.90 10.45
N ASP A 144 -4.65 -1.72 11.50
CA ASP A 144 -5.70 -1.53 12.48
C ASP A 144 -5.62 -0.15 13.14
N ARG A 145 -4.43 0.25 13.55
CA ARG A 145 -4.21 1.57 14.18
C ARG A 145 -4.63 2.70 13.25
N GLU A 146 -4.23 2.65 11.99
CA GLU A 146 -4.57 3.70 11.03
C GLU A 146 -6.06 3.71 10.69
N ILE A 147 -6.69 2.54 10.59
CA ILE A 147 -8.14 2.44 10.40
C ILE A 147 -8.86 3.06 11.60
N GLN A 148 -8.46 2.74 12.83
CA GLN A 148 -9.11 3.27 14.03
C GLN A 148 -8.98 4.79 14.11
N LYS A 149 -7.84 5.36 13.72
CA LYS A 149 -7.68 6.81 13.65
C LYS A 149 -8.67 7.43 12.66
N LYS A 150 -8.85 6.82 11.49
CA LYS A 150 -9.80 7.32 10.48
C LYS A 150 -11.24 7.23 10.97
N LEU A 151 -11.61 6.13 11.60
CA LEU A 151 -12.96 5.95 12.15
C LEU A 151 -13.26 6.96 13.24
N LYS A 152 -12.31 7.26 14.12
CA LYS A 152 -12.48 8.27 15.17
C LYS A 152 -12.63 9.68 14.61
N SER A 153 -11.92 10.01 13.55
CA SER A 153 -11.97 11.35 12.95
C SER A 153 -13.31 11.63 12.26
N ILE A 154 -14.09 10.61 11.98
CA ILE A 154 -15.39 10.70 11.29
C ILE A 154 -16.56 10.85 12.29
N LEU A 155 -16.34 10.43 13.52
CA LEU A 155 -17.39 10.48 14.56
C LEU A 155 -17.59 11.88 15.11
#